data_bd6c4dd80873e404c83ea2343fc24a32
#
_entry.id   bd6c4dd80873e404c83ea2343fc24a32
#
_cell.length_a   1.000
_cell.length_b   1.000
_cell.length_c   1.000
_cell.angle_alpha   90.00
_cell.angle_beta   90.00
_cell.angle_gamma   90.00
#
_symmetry.space_group_name_H-M   'P 1'
#
loop_
_entity.id
_entity.type
_entity.pdbx_description
1 polymer ?
#
loop_
_entity_poly.entity_id
_entity_poly.type
_entity_poly.pdbx_seq_one_letter_code
_entity_poly.pdbx_strand_id
1 'polypeptide(L)'
;MKKYIYSVLLCLPFFSMAQTLDRTKSPAPGKAPLIQVASPVKFTLANGLQVFVVKNTKLPKVTATLALDVDGFKEGDKAGLASMSGQLLQRGTTTKSKAELDEAVEFLGGSMSTSSQYATVSSLKNNFPKLMELMSEVILRPALSSDELEKVRKQTISGIESSKDDADAISNNVMKKLVYGANHAFGEITTIKTVNAVKVEDVKNFIKTYWIPNNAYLIFVGDIDPANAKALAEKNFGT
;
A
#
# COMPACT_ATOMS: atom_id res chain seq x y z
N MET A 1 64.21 43.91 8.74
CA MET A 1 62.83 44.50 8.62
C MET A 1 62.05 43.98 7.45
N LYS A 2 62.61 43.72 6.26
CA LYS A 2 61.82 43.19 5.08
C LYS A 2 61.21 41.79 5.27
N LYS A 3 61.78 40.91 6.09
CA LYS A 3 61.27 39.53 6.30
C LYS A 3 59.94 39.48 7.12
N TYR A 4 59.67 40.47 7.93
CA TYR A 4 58.43 40.50 8.75
C TYR A 4 57.24 41.11 8.02
N ILE A 5 57.47 41.89 6.95
CA ILE A 5 56.42 42.50 6.13
C ILE A 5 55.66 41.41 5.35
N TYR A 6 56.35 40.38 4.85
CA TYR A 6 55.70 39.26 4.12
C TYR A 6 54.84 38.37 5.03
N SER A 7 55.22 38.21 6.31
CA SER A 7 54.42 37.44 7.29
C SER A 7 53.11 38.15 7.66
N VAL A 8 53.12 39.48 7.72
CA VAL A 8 51.87 40.25 7.99
C VAL A 8 50.93 40.26 6.77
N LEU A 9 51.50 40.28 5.56
CA LEU A 9 50.69 40.25 4.33
C LEU A 9 50.00 38.90 4.09
N LEU A 10 50.54 37.80 4.60
CA LEU A 10 49.96 36.44 4.48
C LEU A 10 48.75 36.18 5.42
N CYS A 11 48.58 36.98 6.46
CA CYS A 11 47.49 36.86 7.43
C CYS A 11 46.23 37.67 7.08
N LEU A 12 46.33 38.59 6.14
CA LEU A 12 45.22 39.49 5.74
C LEU A 12 44.03 38.84 5.04
N PRO A 13 44.13 37.74 4.28
CA PRO A 13 42.95 37.15 3.64
C PRO A 13 42.08 36.34 4.55
N PHE A 14 42.52 36.03 5.79
CA PHE A 14 41.70 35.20 6.73
C PHE A 14 40.63 36.00 7.49
N PHE A 15 40.70 37.31 7.51
CA PHE A 15 39.74 38.15 8.23
C PHE A 15 38.51 38.58 7.41
N SER A 16 38.44 38.30 6.11
CA SER A 16 37.39 38.79 5.23
C SER A 16 36.23 37.79 5.03
N MET A 17 36.19 36.65 5.75
CA MET A 17 35.18 35.61 5.55
C MET A 17 34.11 35.51 6.66
N ALA A 18 34.14 36.38 7.64
CA ALA A 18 33.07 36.42 8.65
C ALA A 18 31.88 37.23 8.14
N GLN A 19 31.17 36.73 7.15
CA GLN A 19 29.81 37.23 6.89
C GLN A 19 28.93 36.83 8.07
N THR A 20 28.55 37.78 8.88
CA THR A 20 27.52 37.57 9.89
C THR A 20 26.20 37.28 9.20
N LEU A 21 25.83 35.99 9.17
CA LEU A 21 24.55 35.57 8.62
C LEU A 21 23.42 36.22 9.46
N ASP A 22 22.70 37.15 8.85
CA ASP A 22 21.51 37.75 9.46
C ASP A 22 20.39 36.72 9.53
N ARG A 23 20.25 36.05 10.66
CA ARG A 23 19.24 35.01 10.89
C ARG A 23 17.84 35.58 11.14
N THR A 24 17.68 36.91 11.18
CA THR A 24 16.37 37.55 11.34
C THR A 24 15.64 37.64 10.00
N LYS A 25 16.33 37.48 8.90
CA LYS A 25 15.75 37.48 7.54
C LYS A 25 15.76 36.08 6.96
N SER A 26 14.60 35.60 6.55
CA SER A 26 14.51 34.36 5.80
C SER A 26 15.26 34.50 4.45
N PRO A 27 15.99 33.47 4.00
CA PRO A 27 16.56 33.47 2.66
C PRO A 27 15.50 33.74 1.60
N ALA A 28 15.84 34.46 0.56
CA ALA A 28 14.94 34.65 -0.57
C ALA A 28 14.49 33.28 -1.12
N PRO A 29 13.20 33.08 -1.40
CA PRO A 29 12.74 31.83 -1.96
C PRO A 29 13.43 31.53 -3.28
N GLY A 30 13.98 30.34 -3.42
CA GLY A 30 14.55 29.86 -4.69
C GLY A 30 13.46 29.72 -5.75
N LYS A 31 13.85 29.58 -7.01
CA LYS A 31 12.91 29.27 -8.09
C LYS A 31 12.18 27.97 -7.72
N ALA A 32 10.85 27.96 -7.80
CA ALA A 32 10.07 26.76 -7.63
C ALA A 32 10.55 25.66 -8.61
N PRO A 33 10.80 24.44 -8.14
CA PRO A 33 11.20 23.36 -9.04
C PRO A 33 10.07 23.04 -10.03
N LEU A 34 10.39 22.92 -11.30
CA LEU A 34 9.45 22.39 -12.30
C LEU A 34 9.29 20.89 -12.07
N ILE A 35 8.16 20.52 -11.48
CA ILE A 35 7.81 19.10 -11.29
C ILE A 35 7.23 18.60 -12.61
N GLN A 36 7.98 17.77 -13.32
CA GLN A 36 7.51 17.03 -14.49
C GLN A 36 7.12 15.62 -14.05
N VAL A 37 5.84 15.35 -14.01
CA VAL A 37 5.31 13.99 -13.76
C VAL A 37 5.15 13.30 -15.12
N ALA A 38 5.89 12.22 -15.35
CA ALA A 38 5.72 11.41 -16.55
C ALA A 38 4.33 10.77 -16.57
N SER A 39 3.65 10.83 -17.72
CA SER A 39 2.37 10.15 -17.88
C SER A 39 2.56 8.63 -17.84
N PRO A 40 1.72 7.88 -17.11
CA PRO A 40 1.77 6.43 -17.10
C PRO A 40 1.41 5.86 -18.48
N VAL A 41 2.04 4.75 -18.86
CA VAL A 41 1.54 3.93 -19.97
C VAL A 41 0.32 3.17 -19.48
N LYS A 42 -0.79 3.25 -20.26
CA LYS A 42 -2.08 2.66 -19.89
C LYS A 42 -2.54 1.68 -20.97
N PHE A 43 -3.04 0.52 -20.55
CA PHE A 43 -3.72 -0.43 -21.42
C PHE A 43 -4.79 -1.22 -20.64
N THR A 44 -5.67 -1.92 -21.33
CA THR A 44 -6.73 -2.74 -20.74
C THR A 44 -6.57 -4.18 -21.20
N LEU A 45 -6.69 -5.15 -20.29
CA LEU A 45 -6.70 -6.57 -20.61
C LEU A 45 -8.05 -6.99 -21.22
N ALA A 46 -8.08 -8.15 -21.85
CA ALA A 46 -9.31 -8.66 -22.49
C ALA A 46 -10.48 -8.84 -21.50
N ASN A 47 -10.19 -9.13 -20.21
CA ASN A 47 -11.18 -9.25 -19.14
C ASN A 47 -11.62 -7.92 -18.52
N GLY A 48 -11.17 -6.77 -19.05
CA GLY A 48 -11.54 -5.44 -18.60
C GLY A 48 -10.63 -4.83 -17.52
N LEU A 49 -9.64 -5.57 -16.98
CA LEU A 49 -8.69 -5.03 -16.01
C LEU A 49 -7.84 -3.91 -16.63
N GLN A 50 -7.89 -2.73 -16.05
CA GLN A 50 -7.06 -1.60 -16.47
C GLN A 50 -5.68 -1.68 -15.83
N VAL A 51 -4.64 -1.49 -16.64
CA VAL A 51 -3.25 -1.58 -16.20
C VAL A 51 -2.53 -0.26 -16.45
N PHE A 52 -1.82 0.21 -15.43
CA PHE A 52 -1.00 1.42 -15.49
C PHE A 52 0.45 1.07 -15.20
N VAL A 53 1.38 1.64 -15.98
CA VAL A 53 2.81 1.40 -15.82
C VAL A 53 3.55 2.72 -15.71
N VAL A 54 4.23 2.91 -14.59
CA VAL A 54 5.13 4.04 -14.33
C VAL A 54 6.56 3.51 -14.25
N LYS A 55 7.31 3.64 -15.35
CA LYS A 55 8.71 3.19 -15.40
C LYS A 55 9.61 4.13 -14.60
N ASN A 56 10.36 3.58 -13.66
CA ASN A 56 11.37 4.29 -12.87
C ASN A 56 12.58 3.36 -12.63
N THR A 57 13.70 3.65 -13.29
CA THR A 57 14.91 2.81 -13.27
C THR A 57 15.94 3.25 -12.24
N LYS A 58 15.61 4.21 -11.34
CA LYS A 58 16.55 4.69 -10.33
C LYS A 58 16.98 3.60 -9.34
N LEU A 59 16.10 2.64 -9.08
CA LEU A 59 16.37 1.45 -8.27
C LEU A 59 15.91 0.21 -9.03
N PRO A 60 16.61 -0.93 -8.92
CA PRO A 60 16.23 -2.19 -9.57
C PRO A 60 15.09 -2.89 -8.82
N LYS A 61 14.03 -2.15 -8.53
CA LYS A 61 12.87 -2.57 -7.74
C LYS A 61 11.58 -2.36 -8.53
N VAL A 62 10.64 -3.28 -8.39
CA VAL A 62 9.30 -3.18 -8.97
C VAL A 62 8.27 -3.37 -7.86
N THR A 63 7.24 -2.57 -7.92
CA THR A 63 6.03 -2.70 -7.08
C THR A 63 4.83 -2.87 -7.99
N ALA A 64 3.95 -3.84 -7.69
CA ALA A 64 2.62 -3.92 -8.29
C ALA A 64 1.56 -3.77 -7.22
N THR A 65 0.53 -2.99 -7.53
CA THR A 65 -0.65 -2.83 -6.69
C THR A 65 -1.90 -3.12 -7.51
N LEU A 66 -2.69 -4.11 -7.07
CA LEU A 66 -4.06 -4.28 -7.53
C LEU A 66 -4.95 -3.50 -6.57
N ALA A 67 -5.58 -2.44 -7.05
CA ALA A 67 -6.45 -1.57 -6.27
C ALA A 67 -7.88 -1.65 -6.77
N LEU A 68 -8.85 -1.80 -5.87
CA LEU A 68 -10.27 -1.79 -6.21
C LEU A 68 -10.75 -0.36 -6.47
N ASP A 69 -11.58 -0.18 -7.47
CA ASP A 69 -12.27 1.07 -7.80
C ASP A 69 -13.62 1.13 -7.09
N VAL A 70 -13.57 1.40 -5.78
CA VAL A 70 -14.77 1.43 -4.93
C VAL A 70 -14.72 2.63 -3.97
N ASP A 71 -15.84 3.29 -3.79
CA ASP A 71 -15.97 4.45 -2.91
C ASP A 71 -16.04 4.07 -1.41
N GLY A 72 -16.16 2.79 -1.10
CA GLY A 72 -16.30 2.25 0.25
C GLY A 72 -17.30 1.10 0.29
N PHE A 73 -17.32 0.38 1.41
CA PHE A 73 -18.20 -0.79 1.59
C PHE A 73 -19.24 -0.48 2.66
N LYS A 74 -20.53 -0.64 2.31
CA LYS A 74 -21.59 -0.60 3.30
C LYS A 74 -21.80 -2.02 3.82
N GLU A 75 -21.45 -2.25 5.07
CA GLU A 75 -21.35 -3.58 5.68
C GLU A 75 -22.48 -3.87 6.69
N GLY A 76 -23.12 -2.82 7.21
CA GLY A 76 -24.26 -2.91 8.12
C GLY A 76 -23.93 -3.63 9.42
N ASP A 77 -24.66 -4.71 9.69
CA ASP A 77 -24.49 -5.56 10.88
C ASP A 77 -23.20 -6.39 10.90
N LYS A 78 -22.43 -6.35 9.80
CA LYS A 78 -21.13 -7.03 9.64
C LYS A 78 -19.97 -6.04 9.44
N ALA A 79 -20.09 -4.81 9.97
CA ALA A 79 -19.03 -3.82 9.90
C ALA A 79 -17.68 -4.41 10.37
N GLY A 80 -16.65 -4.31 9.50
CA GLY A 80 -15.36 -4.98 9.62
C GLY A 80 -15.16 -6.15 8.65
N LEU A 81 -16.20 -6.59 7.93
CA LEU A 81 -16.11 -7.67 6.93
C LEU A 81 -15.05 -7.38 5.87
N ALA A 82 -15.04 -6.18 5.28
CA ALA A 82 -14.08 -5.81 4.23
C ALA A 82 -12.63 -5.87 4.75
N SER A 83 -12.39 -5.33 5.95
CA SER A 83 -11.07 -5.38 6.59
C SER A 83 -10.63 -6.81 6.90
N MET A 84 -11.52 -7.63 7.49
CA MET A 84 -11.24 -9.04 7.77
C MET A 84 -11.03 -9.84 6.49
N SER A 85 -11.78 -9.55 5.41
CA SER A 85 -11.60 -10.18 4.10
C SER A 85 -10.22 -9.88 3.52
N GLY A 86 -9.78 -8.62 3.55
CA GLY A 86 -8.45 -8.24 3.13
C GLY A 86 -7.34 -8.94 3.91
N GLN A 87 -7.48 -9.03 5.23
CA GLN A 87 -6.51 -9.75 6.08
C GLN A 87 -6.51 -11.27 5.79
N LEU A 88 -7.68 -11.86 5.50
CA LEU A 88 -7.81 -13.29 5.25
C LEU A 88 -7.17 -13.73 3.92
N LEU A 89 -7.08 -12.83 2.92
CA LEU A 89 -6.40 -13.11 1.65
C LEU A 89 -4.95 -13.58 1.84
N GLN A 90 -4.19 -13.01 2.79
CA GLN A 90 -2.81 -13.41 3.07
C GLN A 90 -2.67 -14.60 4.02
N ARG A 91 -3.77 -15.26 4.39
CA ARG A 91 -3.74 -16.37 5.34
C ARG A 91 -3.59 -17.74 4.69
N GLY A 92 -3.13 -17.76 3.44
CA GLY A 92 -2.89 -18.95 2.65
C GLY A 92 -3.70 -18.99 1.36
N THR A 93 -3.33 -19.90 0.50
CA THR A 93 -3.95 -20.15 -0.79
C THR A 93 -4.48 -21.59 -0.83
N THR A 94 -5.11 -21.99 -1.93
CA THR A 94 -5.54 -23.38 -2.11
C THR A 94 -4.37 -24.36 -2.21
N THR A 95 -3.14 -23.87 -2.42
CA THR A 95 -1.93 -24.70 -2.58
C THR A 95 -0.88 -24.46 -1.51
N LYS A 96 -0.99 -23.39 -0.71
CA LYS A 96 -0.02 -22.99 0.31
C LYS A 96 -0.71 -22.60 1.61
N SER A 97 -0.22 -23.12 2.72
CA SER A 97 -0.52 -22.59 4.04
C SER A 97 0.02 -21.15 4.20
N LYS A 98 -0.41 -20.45 5.25
CA LYS A 98 0.16 -19.14 5.56
C LYS A 98 1.68 -19.16 5.74
N ALA A 99 2.20 -20.15 6.46
CA ALA A 99 3.64 -20.26 6.70
C ALA A 99 4.43 -20.48 5.41
N GLU A 100 3.97 -21.35 4.52
CA GLU A 100 4.59 -21.59 3.21
C GLU A 100 4.50 -20.37 2.30
N LEU A 101 3.41 -19.61 2.37
CA LEU A 101 3.27 -18.35 1.62
C LEU A 101 4.26 -17.28 2.13
N ASP A 102 4.35 -17.11 3.44
CA ASP A 102 5.28 -16.16 4.06
C ASP A 102 6.74 -16.53 3.71
N GLU A 103 7.12 -17.78 3.86
CA GLU A 103 8.46 -18.27 3.50
C GLU A 103 8.77 -18.04 2.01
N ALA A 104 7.81 -18.30 1.12
CA ALA A 104 7.99 -18.06 -0.32
C ALA A 104 8.20 -16.58 -0.65
N VAL A 105 7.47 -15.66 0.02
CA VAL A 105 7.64 -14.22 -0.14
C VAL A 105 8.99 -13.76 0.40
N GLU A 106 9.38 -14.21 1.59
CA GLU A 106 10.67 -13.88 2.23
C GLU A 106 11.85 -14.41 1.41
N PHE A 107 11.77 -15.65 0.90
CA PHE A 107 12.81 -16.24 0.03
C PHE A 107 13.05 -15.41 -1.23
N LEU A 108 12.03 -14.75 -1.76
CA LEU A 108 12.16 -13.86 -2.91
C LEU A 108 12.71 -12.46 -2.54
N GLY A 109 13.00 -12.19 -1.26
CA GLY A 109 13.39 -10.87 -0.76
C GLY A 109 12.33 -9.82 -1.07
N GLY A 110 11.07 -10.23 -1.06
CA GLY A 110 9.92 -9.40 -1.39
C GLY A 110 9.09 -9.04 -0.18
N SER A 111 8.06 -8.25 -0.44
CA SER A 111 6.98 -7.98 0.51
C SER A 111 5.63 -8.13 -0.18
N MET A 112 4.65 -8.59 0.58
CA MET A 112 3.26 -8.69 0.15
C MET A 112 2.36 -8.14 1.25
N SER A 113 1.36 -7.35 0.88
CA SER A 113 0.33 -6.87 1.80
C SER A 113 -1.02 -6.82 1.11
N THR A 114 -2.08 -7.11 1.85
CA THR A 114 -3.46 -7.01 1.39
C THR A 114 -4.30 -6.20 2.38
N SER A 115 -5.29 -5.52 1.86
CA SER A 115 -6.29 -4.78 2.62
C SER A 115 -7.68 -5.01 2.05
N SER A 116 -8.68 -4.29 2.54
CA SER A 116 -10.04 -4.32 1.98
C SER A 116 -10.12 -3.88 0.52
N GLN A 117 -9.20 -3.02 0.07
CA GLN A 117 -9.27 -2.35 -1.22
C GLN A 117 -8.05 -2.53 -2.12
N TYR A 118 -6.95 -3.09 -1.61
CA TYR A 118 -5.76 -3.30 -2.42
C TYR A 118 -4.96 -4.52 -1.99
N ALA A 119 -4.20 -5.06 -2.93
CA ALA A 119 -3.12 -6.00 -2.70
C ALA A 119 -1.85 -5.43 -3.35
N THR A 120 -0.76 -5.43 -2.62
CA THR A 120 0.52 -4.88 -3.09
C THR A 120 1.64 -5.88 -2.91
N VAL A 121 2.51 -5.99 -3.92
CA VAL A 121 3.74 -6.76 -3.85
C VAL A 121 4.91 -5.90 -4.30
N SER A 122 6.09 -6.13 -3.72
CA SER A 122 7.30 -5.39 -4.06
C SER A 122 8.54 -6.24 -3.84
N SER A 123 9.44 -6.29 -4.84
CA SER A 123 10.75 -6.95 -4.74
C SER A 123 11.76 -6.35 -5.72
N LEU A 124 12.98 -6.88 -5.68
CA LEU A 124 13.93 -6.66 -6.76
C LEU A 124 13.38 -7.23 -8.07
N LYS A 125 13.68 -6.57 -9.18
CA LYS A 125 13.16 -6.85 -10.53
C LYS A 125 13.35 -8.32 -10.96
N ASN A 126 14.46 -8.96 -10.58
CA ASN A 126 14.74 -10.35 -10.96
C ASN A 126 13.79 -11.37 -10.31
N ASN A 127 13.31 -11.08 -9.10
CA ASN A 127 12.41 -11.96 -8.34
C ASN A 127 10.93 -11.57 -8.53
N PHE A 128 10.69 -10.39 -9.08
CA PHE A 128 9.35 -9.82 -9.22
C PHE A 128 8.36 -10.71 -9.99
N PRO A 129 8.73 -11.39 -11.11
CA PRO A 129 7.79 -12.27 -11.82
C PRO A 129 7.23 -13.39 -10.94
N LYS A 130 8.06 -14.00 -10.08
CA LYS A 130 7.63 -15.06 -9.15
C LYS A 130 6.75 -14.50 -8.04
N LEU A 131 7.08 -13.30 -7.54
CA LEU A 131 6.26 -12.65 -6.52
C LEU A 131 4.89 -12.24 -7.06
N MET A 132 4.82 -11.86 -8.35
CA MET A 132 3.56 -11.57 -9.03
C MET A 132 2.68 -12.81 -9.19
N GLU A 133 3.27 -14.00 -9.39
CA GLU A 133 2.55 -15.28 -9.40
C GLU A 133 1.94 -15.58 -8.01
N LEU A 134 2.69 -15.35 -6.92
CA LEU A 134 2.16 -15.49 -5.57
C LEU A 134 1.01 -14.51 -5.29
N MET A 135 1.12 -13.26 -5.72
CA MET A 135 0.05 -12.28 -5.60
C MET A 135 -1.23 -12.73 -6.32
N SER A 136 -1.10 -13.21 -7.55
CA SER A 136 -2.25 -13.70 -8.30
C SER A 136 -2.89 -14.93 -7.64
N GLU A 137 -2.09 -15.82 -7.07
CA GLU A 137 -2.59 -17.00 -6.34
C GLU A 137 -3.39 -16.57 -5.08
N VAL A 138 -2.88 -15.59 -4.33
CA VAL A 138 -3.56 -15.03 -3.15
C VAL A 138 -4.90 -14.38 -3.51
N ILE A 139 -4.99 -13.68 -4.64
CA ILE A 139 -6.21 -13.01 -5.06
C ILE A 139 -7.21 -13.97 -5.71
N LEU A 140 -6.75 -14.82 -6.61
CA LEU A 140 -7.63 -15.67 -7.42
C LEU A 140 -7.97 -17.01 -6.76
N ARG A 141 -7.12 -17.48 -5.84
CA ARG A 141 -7.25 -18.81 -5.20
C ARG A 141 -6.93 -18.77 -3.70
N PRO A 142 -7.53 -17.83 -2.93
CA PRO A 142 -7.31 -17.77 -1.48
C PRO A 142 -7.93 -19.00 -0.80
N ALA A 143 -7.33 -19.47 0.29
CA ALA A 143 -7.83 -20.62 1.06
C ALA A 143 -9.15 -20.31 1.80
N LEU A 144 -9.28 -19.12 2.35
CA LEU A 144 -10.45 -18.62 3.10
C LEU A 144 -10.96 -19.64 4.14
N SER A 145 -10.05 -20.20 4.96
CA SER A 145 -10.42 -21.19 5.96
C SER A 145 -11.10 -20.59 7.20
N SER A 146 -11.96 -21.37 7.86
CA SER A 146 -12.61 -20.98 9.11
C SER A 146 -11.60 -20.73 10.23
N ASP A 147 -10.57 -21.55 10.32
CA ASP A 147 -9.55 -21.46 11.37
C ASP A 147 -8.73 -20.16 11.26
N GLU A 148 -8.37 -19.76 10.03
CA GLU A 148 -7.69 -18.48 9.81
C GLU A 148 -8.64 -17.30 10.02
N LEU A 149 -9.92 -17.41 9.67
CA LEU A 149 -10.91 -16.38 9.98
C LEU A 149 -11.04 -16.17 11.50
N GLU A 150 -11.03 -17.25 12.30
CA GLU A 150 -11.06 -17.13 13.76
C GLU A 150 -9.80 -16.46 14.33
N LYS A 151 -8.63 -16.69 13.73
CA LYS A 151 -7.41 -15.96 14.12
C LYS A 151 -7.51 -14.46 13.78
N VAL A 152 -8.00 -14.12 12.59
CA VAL A 152 -8.24 -12.73 12.17
C VAL A 152 -9.29 -12.09 13.10
N ARG A 153 -10.37 -12.79 13.42
CA ARG A 153 -11.41 -12.32 14.35
C ARG A 153 -10.83 -11.97 15.72
N LYS A 154 -10.06 -12.87 16.33
CA LYS A 154 -9.42 -12.64 17.63
C LYS A 154 -8.48 -11.44 17.59
N GLN A 155 -7.67 -11.30 16.53
CA GLN A 155 -6.79 -10.14 16.35
C GLN A 155 -7.58 -8.83 16.21
N THR A 156 -8.68 -8.85 15.44
CA THR A 156 -9.55 -7.68 15.27
C THR A 156 -10.23 -7.28 16.59
N ILE A 157 -10.73 -8.25 17.35
CA ILE A 157 -11.34 -8.01 18.68
C ILE A 157 -10.30 -7.43 19.64
N SER A 158 -9.10 -8.01 19.71
CA SER A 158 -8.01 -7.48 20.53
C SER A 158 -7.66 -6.04 20.17
N GLY A 159 -7.62 -5.70 18.86
CA GLY A 159 -7.42 -4.33 18.40
C GLY A 159 -8.54 -3.38 18.87
N ILE A 160 -9.81 -3.82 18.77
CA ILE A 160 -10.96 -3.04 19.26
C ILE A 160 -10.85 -2.81 20.77
N GLU A 161 -10.48 -3.84 21.53
CA GLU A 161 -10.34 -3.75 22.98
C GLU A 161 -9.20 -2.82 23.38
N SER A 162 -8.06 -2.89 22.72
CA SER A 162 -6.93 -2.01 22.97
C SER A 162 -7.22 -0.54 22.63
N SER A 163 -8.16 -0.28 21.74
CA SER A 163 -8.54 1.09 21.32
C SER A 163 -9.65 1.71 22.18
N LYS A 164 -10.21 0.99 23.16
CA LYS A 164 -11.31 1.50 23.98
C LYS A 164 -10.96 2.73 24.81
N ASP A 165 -9.71 2.81 25.26
CA ASP A 165 -9.21 3.90 26.11
C ASP A 165 -8.31 4.87 25.32
N ASP A 166 -8.22 4.70 23.99
CA ASP A 166 -7.46 5.57 23.07
C ASP A 166 -8.35 6.75 22.65
N ALA A 167 -7.96 7.94 23.08
CA ALA A 167 -8.69 9.18 22.81
C ALA A 167 -8.80 9.50 21.30
N ASP A 168 -7.76 9.21 20.52
CA ASP A 168 -7.74 9.45 19.07
C ASP A 168 -8.66 8.46 18.34
N ALA A 169 -8.66 7.19 18.72
CA ALA A 169 -9.57 6.18 18.18
C ALA A 169 -11.03 6.54 18.48
N ILE A 170 -11.34 6.95 19.72
CA ILE A 170 -12.68 7.39 20.14
C ILE A 170 -13.09 8.61 19.32
N SER A 171 -12.24 9.65 19.25
CA SER A 171 -12.50 10.88 18.51
C SER A 171 -12.76 10.60 17.03
N ASN A 172 -11.94 9.77 16.38
CA ASN A 172 -12.10 9.39 14.99
C ASN A 172 -13.44 8.66 14.74
N ASN A 173 -13.84 7.74 15.62
CA ASN A 173 -15.11 7.02 15.50
C ASN A 173 -16.30 7.97 15.66
N VAL A 174 -16.24 8.88 16.63
CA VAL A 174 -17.29 9.91 16.83
C VAL A 174 -17.36 10.83 15.61
N MET A 175 -16.22 11.32 15.13
CA MET A 175 -16.13 12.19 13.94
C MET A 175 -16.73 11.52 12.70
N LYS A 176 -16.37 10.27 12.41
CA LYS A 176 -16.92 9.50 11.27
C LYS A 176 -18.45 9.44 11.36
N LYS A 177 -18.99 9.12 12.53
CA LYS A 177 -20.42 8.99 12.74
C LYS A 177 -21.16 10.33 12.63
N LEU A 178 -20.56 11.41 13.12
CA LEU A 178 -21.15 12.77 13.02
C LEU A 178 -21.14 13.30 11.59
N VAL A 179 -20.05 13.09 10.85
CA VAL A 179 -19.88 13.64 9.49
C VAL A 179 -20.69 12.84 8.47
N TYR A 180 -20.65 11.51 8.54
CA TYR A 180 -21.23 10.64 7.51
C TYR A 180 -22.59 10.04 7.92
N GLY A 181 -22.89 9.98 9.22
CA GLY A 181 -24.08 9.27 9.72
C GLY A 181 -23.90 7.76 9.80
N ALA A 182 -24.74 7.11 10.61
CA ALA A 182 -24.65 5.67 10.88
C ALA A 182 -24.98 4.77 9.68
N ASN A 183 -25.64 5.30 8.66
CA ASN A 183 -26.07 4.55 7.48
C ASN A 183 -25.18 4.71 6.25
N HIS A 184 -24.02 5.34 6.42
CA HIS A 184 -23.03 5.56 5.36
C HIS A 184 -21.82 4.65 5.55
N ALA A 185 -21.21 4.15 4.47
CA ALA A 185 -20.04 3.27 4.53
C ALA A 185 -18.91 3.81 5.42
N PHE A 186 -18.64 5.11 5.38
CA PHE A 186 -17.61 5.75 6.19
C PHE A 186 -18.07 6.10 7.62
N GLY A 187 -19.35 6.03 7.93
CA GLY A 187 -19.91 6.27 9.26
C GLY A 187 -20.16 5.00 10.06
N GLU A 188 -20.02 3.82 9.45
CA GLU A 188 -20.12 2.54 10.13
C GLU A 188 -18.91 2.33 11.06
N ILE A 189 -19.16 1.76 12.23
CA ILE A 189 -18.13 1.49 13.24
C ILE A 189 -18.05 -0.02 13.46
N THR A 190 -16.85 -0.55 13.30
CA THR A 190 -16.55 -1.95 13.61
C THR A 190 -16.65 -2.18 15.13
N THR A 191 -17.41 -3.15 15.53
CA THR A 191 -17.62 -3.54 16.94
C THR A 191 -17.38 -5.02 17.13
N ILE A 192 -17.18 -5.47 18.38
CA ILE A 192 -17.07 -6.90 18.71
C ILE A 192 -18.29 -7.68 18.21
N LYS A 193 -19.50 -7.08 18.32
CA LYS A 193 -20.74 -7.69 17.84
C LYS A 193 -20.73 -7.90 16.32
N THR A 194 -20.35 -6.88 15.55
CA THR A 194 -20.33 -6.97 14.07
C THR A 194 -19.23 -7.90 13.58
N VAL A 195 -18.05 -7.89 14.21
CA VAL A 195 -16.95 -8.82 13.92
C VAL A 195 -17.34 -10.28 14.19
N ASN A 196 -18.08 -10.55 15.28
CA ASN A 196 -18.58 -11.90 15.59
C ASN A 196 -19.66 -12.38 14.61
N ALA A 197 -20.36 -11.48 13.94
CA ALA A 197 -21.38 -11.83 12.95
C ALA A 197 -20.80 -12.27 11.59
N VAL A 198 -19.52 -11.95 11.30
CA VAL A 198 -18.85 -12.29 10.02
C VAL A 198 -18.62 -13.80 9.92
N LYS A 199 -19.02 -14.40 8.81
CA LYS A 199 -18.81 -15.83 8.49
C LYS A 199 -17.90 -15.96 7.26
N VAL A 200 -17.30 -17.14 7.07
CA VAL A 200 -16.46 -17.44 5.89
C VAL A 200 -17.23 -17.20 4.59
N GLU A 201 -18.53 -17.53 4.57
CA GLU A 201 -19.37 -17.33 3.38
C GLU A 201 -19.54 -15.84 3.04
N ASP A 202 -19.60 -14.96 4.04
CA ASP A 202 -19.65 -13.51 3.83
C ASP A 202 -18.34 -13.01 3.17
N VAL A 203 -17.19 -13.51 3.65
CA VAL A 203 -15.88 -13.20 3.06
C VAL A 203 -15.78 -13.69 1.61
N LYS A 204 -16.22 -14.92 1.32
CA LYS A 204 -16.25 -15.43 -0.07
C LYS A 204 -17.12 -14.57 -0.98
N ASN A 205 -18.32 -14.18 -0.49
CA ASN A 205 -19.24 -13.33 -1.24
C ASN A 205 -18.65 -11.94 -1.46
N PHE A 206 -17.99 -11.36 -0.43
CA PHE A 206 -17.30 -10.09 -0.55
C PHE A 206 -16.21 -10.12 -1.63
N ILE A 207 -15.32 -11.11 -1.58
CA ILE A 207 -14.25 -11.26 -2.56
C ILE A 207 -14.82 -11.46 -3.97
N LYS A 208 -15.81 -12.35 -4.14
CA LYS A 208 -16.45 -12.60 -5.42
C LYS A 208 -17.15 -11.36 -6.00
N THR A 209 -17.65 -10.47 -5.16
CA THR A 209 -18.38 -9.27 -5.58
C THR A 209 -17.44 -8.14 -5.98
N TYR A 210 -16.39 -7.91 -5.21
CA TYR A 210 -15.57 -6.71 -5.35
C TYR A 210 -14.21 -6.94 -6.02
N TRP A 211 -13.59 -8.12 -5.83
CA TRP A 211 -12.27 -8.43 -6.40
C TRP A 211 -12.39 -9.00 -7.81
N ILE A 212 -12.95 -8.21 -8.71
CA ILE A 212 -13.19 -8.56 -10.11
C ILE A 212 -12.43 -7.61 -11.05
N PRO A 213 -12.02 -8.05 -12.24
CA PRO A 213 -11.19 -7.25 -13.15
C PRO A 213 -11.79 -5.89 -13.51
N ASN A 214 -13.08 -5.82 -13.77
CA ASN A 214 -13.77 -4.58 -14.17
C ASN A 214 -13.90 -3.55 -13.05
N ASN A 215 -13.59 -3.94 -11.82
CA ASN A 215 -13.66 -3.12 -10.61
C ASN A 215 -12.29 -2.86 -10.01
N ALA A 216 -11.22 -3.01 -10.79
CA ALA A 216 -9.85 -2.91 -10.30
C ALA A 216 -8.89 -2.24 -11.28
N TYR A 217 -7.82 -1.68 -10.74
CA TYR A 217 -6.65 -1.19 -11.45
C TYR A 217 -5.43 -1.98 -11.02
N LEU A 218 -4.62 -2.45 -11.99
CA LEU A 218 -3.31 -3.03 -11.73
C LEU A 218 -2.24 -2.01 -12.08
N ILE A 219 -1.48 -1.58 -11.09
CA ILE A 219 -0.53 -0.48 -11.18
C ILE A 219 0.88 -1.01 -10.98
N PHE A 220 1.75 -0.88 -11.98
CA PHE A 220 3.17 -1.19 -11.89
C PHE A 220 3.99 0.10 -11.75
N VAL A 221 4.88 0.13 -10.76
CA VAL A 221 5.83 1.23 -10.55
C VAL A 221 7.23 0.67 -10.33
N GLY A 222 8.23 1.13 -11.08
CA GLY A 222 9.63 0.73 -10.88
C GLY A 222 10.37 0.38 -12.16
N ASP A 223 11.42 -0.43 -12.02
CA ASP A 223 12.28 -0.85 -13.14
C ASP A 223 11.65 -1.99 -13.94
N ILE A 224 10.57 -1.67 -14.62
CA ILE A 224 9.84 -2.58 -15.50
C ILE A 224 9.45 -1.87 -16.80
N ASP A 225 9.65 -2.53 -17.93
CA ASP A 225 9.18 -2.04 -19.21
C ASP A 225 7.70 -2.33 -19.44
N PRO A 226 6.94 -1.44 -20.11
CA PRO A 226 5.52 -1.63 -20.36
C PRO A 226 5.18 -2.97 -21.03
N ALA A 227 6.02 -3.46 -21.95
CA ALA A 227 5.82 -4.76 -22.60
C ALA A 227 5.91 -5.93 -21.61
N ASN A 228 6.90 -5.89 -20.69
CA ASN A 228 7.06 -6.90 -19.65
C ASN A 228 5.92 -6.83 -18.62
N ALA A 229 5.50 -5.61 -18.24
CA ALA A 229 4.37 -5.40 -17.35
C ALA A 229 3.07 -5.98 -17.96
N LYS A 230 2.86 -5.77 -19.28
CA LYS A 230 1.72 -6.33 -19.99
C LYS A 230 1.74 -7.86 -19.98
N ALA A 231 2.86 -8.47 -20.33
CA ALA A 231 3.00 -9.93 -20.32
C ALA A 231 2.75 -10.53 -18.93
N LEU A 232 3.27 -9.89 -17.86
CA LEU A 232 3.01 -10.31 -16.48
C LEU A 232 1.54 -10.16 -16.09
N ALA A 233 0.91 -9.05 -16.45
CA ALA A 233 -0.51 -8.81 -16.19
C ALA A 233 -1.39 -9.85 -16.90
N GLU A 234 -1.16 -10.09 -18.19
CA GLU A 234 -1.88 -11.11 -18.97
C GLU A 234 -1.70 -12.51 -18.40
N LYS A 235 -0.46 -12.90 -18.06
CA LYS A 235 -0.16 -14.22 -17.48
C LYS A 235 -0.89 -14.45 -16.16
N ASN A 236 -0.93 -13.46 -15.28
CA ASN A 236 -1.37 -13.61 -13.89
C ASN A 236 -2.82 -13.22 -13.64
N PHE A 237 -3.36 -12.31 -14.45
CA PHE A 237 -4.71 -11.74 -14.26
C PHE A 237 -5.52 -11.64 -15.58
N GLY A 238 -5.08 -12.26 -16.67
CA GLY A 238 -5.75 -12.16 -17.96
C GLY A 238 -6.93 -13.13 -18.15
N THR A 239 -7.24 -13.97 -17.18
CA THR A 239 -8.35 -14.95 -17.21
C THR A 239 -9.60 -14.41 -16.56
#